data_f565584aff50cbb2d7280c62278bb089
#
_entry.id   f565584aff50cbb2d7280c62278bb089
#
_cell.length_a   1.000
_cell.length_b   1.000
_cell.length_c   1.000
_cell.angle_alpha   90.00
_cell.angle_beta   90.00
_cell.angle_gamma   90.00
#
_symmetry.space_group_name_H-M   'P 1'
#
loop_
_entity.id
_entity.type
_entity.pdbx_description
1 polymer ?
#
loop_
_entity_poly.entity_id
_entity_poly.type
_entity_poly.pdbx_seq_one_letter_code
_entity_poly.pdbx_strand_id
1 'polypeptide(L)'
;YTFKISGIYDYNGSLCIFMPQEELNRTFDLGDDYFSGYFSNSEITDIDSSYIGSVIDLDALTKISRQLNVSMGNMMGMVNLFAVVIYMILIYLLSKIIIEKNAQSISMTKILGYTNGEISRLYILSTSIVIVLCLLISLPIETTIMEVLFREMMLQSISGWIALWIDPMIYVQMFVIGLVTYAVVALLEYRKIRKVPMGEALKNAE
;
A
#
# COMPACT_ATOMS: atom_id res chain seq x y z
N TYR A 1 -41.17 1.98 -14.52
CA TYR A 1 -41.25 0.48 -14.41
C TYR A 1 -41.05 0.09 -12.95
N THR A 2 -41.76 -0.93 -12.49
CA THR A 2 -41.64 -1.45 -11.11
C THR A 2 -41.26 -2.90 -11.19
N PHE A 3 -40.13 -3.26 -10.57
CA PHE A 3 -39.60 -4.62 -10.56
C PHE A 3 -39.62 -5.19 -9.14
N LYS A 4 -39.90 -6.48 -9.01
CA LYS A 4 -39.79 -7.20 -7.76
C LYS A 4 -38.39 -7.82 -7.67
N ILE A 5 -37.61 -7.40 -6.68
CA ILE A 5 -36.27 -7.94 -6.43
C ILE A 5 -36.44 -9.35 -5.83
N SER A 6 -35.90 -10.38 -6.51
CA SER A 6 -35.92 -11.78 -6.04
C SER A 6 -34.64 -12.16 -5.30
N GLY A 7 -33.55 -11.40 -5.46
CA GLY A 7 -32.29 -11.67 -4.79
C GLY A 7 -31.25 -10.58 -5.09
N ILE A 8 -30.17 -10.61 -4.33
CA ILE A 8 -28.98 -9.76 -4.53
C ILE A 8 -27.85 -10.66 -4.96
N TYR A 9 -27.18 -10.29 -6.05
CA TYR A 9 -26.00 -10.97 -6.58
C TYR A 9 -24.77 -10.08 -6.39
N ASP A 10 -23.71 -10.67 -5.85
CA ASP A 10 -22.44 -9.96 -5.69
C ASP A 10 -21.72 -9.89 -7.04
N TYR A 11 -21.78 -8.72 -7.65
CA TYR A 11 -21.18 -8.44 -8.95
C TYR A 11 -20.21 -7.26 -8.85
N ASN A 12 -18.95 -7.55 -9.08
CA ASN A 12 -17.90 -6.54 -9.09
C ASN A 12 -17.91 -5.78 -10.43
N GLY A 13 -18.31 -4.53 -10.39
CA GLY A 13 -18.38 -3.70 -11.58
C GLY A 13 -19.40 -2.56 -11.42
N SER A 14 -20.16 -2.31 -12.47
CA SER A 14 -21.23 -1.32 -12.45
C SER A 14 -22.49 -1.88 -11.78
N LEU A 15 -23.39 -0.97 -11.37
CA LEU A 15 -24.73 -1.36 -10.92
C LEU A 15 -25.48 -2.02 -12.09
N CYS A 16 -25.79 -3.30 -11.95
CA CYS A 16 -26.43 -4.11 -12.95
C CYS A 16 -27.73 -4.73 -12.42
N ILE A 17 -28.70 -4.89 -13.30
CA ILE A 17 -29.92 -5.64 -13.04
C ILE A 17 -29.90 -6.88 -13.95
N PHE A 18 -29.95 -8.05 -13.33
CA PHE A 18 -30.04 -9.32 -14.04
C PHE A 18 -31.49 -9.77 -14.09
N MET A 19 -32.01 -10.02 -15.29
CA MET A 19 -33.36 -10.51 -15.51
C MET A 19 -33.39 -11.42 -16.74
N PRO A 20 -34.40 -12.31 -16.88
CA PRO A 20 -34.56 -13.09 -18.08
C PRO A 20 -34.73 -12.22 -19.34
N GLN A 21 -34.10 -12.61 -20.44
CA GLN A 21 -34.11 -11.85 -21.69
C GLN A 21 -35.54 -11.61 -22.21
N GLU A 22 -36.40 -12.62 -22.15
CA GLU A 22 -37.81 -12.51 -22.57
C GLU A 22 -38.57 -11.44 -21.77
N GLU A 23 -38.34 -11.39 -20.45
CA GLU A 23 -38.94 -10.38 -19.58
C GLU A 23 -38.39 -8.98 -19.86
N LEU A 24 -37.08 -8.86 -20.16
CA LEU A 24 -36.46 -7.60 -20.56
C LEU A 24 -37.08 -7.08 -21.86
N ASN A 25 -37.13 -7.94 -22.90
CA ASN A 25 -37.64 -7.57 -24.20
C ASN A 25 -39.09 -7.14 -24.11
N ARG A 26 -39.93 -7.90 -23.38
CA ARG A 26 -41.33 -7.56 -23.16
C ARG A 26 -41.53 -6.26 -22.37
N THR A 27 -40.70 -6.02 -21.33
CA THR A 27 -40.86 -4.86 -20.46
C THR A 27 -40.50 -3.56 -21.17
N PHE A 28 -39.48 -3.62 -22.03
CA PHE A 28 -38.98 -2.45 -22.74
C PHE A 28 -39.47 -2.35 -24.19
N ASP A 29 -40.43 -3.16 -24.58
CA ASP A 29 -41.03 -3.19 -25.94
C ASP A 29 -39.97 -3.40 -27.04
N LEU A 30 -39.04 -4.32 -26.77
CA LEU A 30 -38.01 -4.73 -27.72
C LEU A 30 -38.50 -5.95 -28.52
N GLY A 31 -37.87 -6.19 -29.66
CA GLY A 31 -38.19 -7.40 -30.44
C GLY A 31 -37.95 -8.68 -29.64
N ASP A 32 -38.73 -9.76 -29.92
CA ASP A 32 -38.65 -10.99 -29.16
C ASP A 32 -37.25 -11.59 -29.11
N ASP A 33 -36.49 -11.45 -30.20
CA ASP A 33 -35.10 -11.92 -30.33
C ASP A 33 -34.06 -10.83 -30.14
N TYR A 34 -34.45 -9.72 -29.52
CA TYR A 34 -33.49 -8.63 -29.33
C TYR A 34 -32.41 -8.97 -28.32
N PHE A 35 -31.15 -8.68 -28.70
CA PHE A 35 -30.00 -8.73 -27.81
C PHE A 35 -28.97 -7.69 -28.29
N SER A 36 -28.11 -7.23 -27.38
CA SER A 36 -27.10 -6.21 -27.65
C SER A 36 -25.67 -6.75 -27.76
N GLY A 37 -25.46 -7.98 -27.40
CA GLY A 37 -24.12 -8.59 -27.47
C GLY A 37 -24.06 -10.00 -26.89
N TYR A 38 -22.88 -10.58 -26.99
CA TYR A 38 -22.57 -11.91 -26.49
C TYR A 38 -21.47 -11.87 -25.45
N PHE A 39 -21.57 -12.77 -24.48
CA PHE A 39 -20.45 -13.13 -23.60
C PHE A 39 -19.92 -14.48 -24.05
N SER A 40 -18.62 -14.58 -24.31
CA SER A 40 -17.96 -15.81 -24.75
C SER A 40 -16.64 -16.00 -24.02
N ASN A 41 -16.29 -17.26 -23.75
CA ASN A 41 -14.98 -17.65 -23.21
C ASN A 41 -13.91 -17.81 -24.31
N SER A 42 -14.31 -17.72 -25.58
CA SER A 42 -13.43 -17.79 -26.73
C SER A 42 -13.75 -16.68 -27.71
N GLU A 43 -12.79 -16.32 -28.54
CA GLU A 43 -12.99 -15.33 -29.59
C GLU A 43 -14.08 -15.78 -30.56
N ILE A 44 -15.05 -14.90 -30.84
CA ILE A 44 -16.13 -15.12 -31.80
C ILE A 44 -15.64 -14.61 -33.16
N THR A 45 -15.45 -15.50 -34.11
CA THR A 45 -14.88 -15.19 -35.44
C THR A 45 -15.87 -15.33 -36.60
N ASP A 46 -17.06 -15.84 -36.35
CA ASP A 46 -18.09 -16.14 -37.34
C ASP A 46 -19.11 -15.01 -37.55
N ILE A 47 -18.92 -13.87 -36.90
CA ILE A 47 -19.75 -12.66 -37.06
C ILE A 47 -19.05 -11.67 -37.96
N ASP A 48 -19.75 -11.15 -38.96
CA ASP A 48 -19.22 -10.11 -39.85
C ASP A 48 -18.92 -8.83 -39.04
N SER A 49 -17.74 -8.27 -39.28
CA SER A 49 -17.25 -7.10 -38.56
C SER A 49 -18.14 -5.86 -38.64
N SER A 50 -19.03 -5.79 -39.67
CA SER A 50 -20.01 -4.70 -39.82
C SER A 50 -21.09 -4.71 -38.74
N TYR A 51 -21.34 -5.86 -38.10
CA TYR A 51 -22.30 -6.00 -37.00
C TYR A 51 -21.64 -5.87 -35.60
N ILE A 52 -20.33 -5.77 -35.54
CA ILE A 52 -19.61 -5.66 -34.27
C ILE A 52 -19.38 -4.19 -33.93
N GLY A 53 -20.09 -3.68 -32.94
CA GLY A 53 -19.90 -2.32 -32.44
C GLY A 53 -18.63 -2.14 -31.62
N SER A 54 -18.34 -3.09 -30.73
CA SER A 54 -17.11 -3.12 -29.94
C SER A 54 -16.83 -4.53 -29.41
N VAL A 55 -15.57 -4.86 -29.28
CA VAL A 55 -15.10 -6.07 -28.57
C VAL A 55 -14.46 -5.61 -27.27
N ILE A 56 -14.96 -6.17 -26.16
CA ILE A 56 -14.41 -5.88 -24.82
C ILE A 56 -13.70 -7.14 -24.35
N ASP A 57 -12.41 -7.20 -24.58
CA ASP A 57 -11.53 -8.27 -24.11
C ASP A 57 -10.72 -7.83 -22.89
N LEU A 58 -9.96 -8.76 -22.31
CA LEU A 58 -9.07 -8.46 -21.17
C LEU A 58 -8.03 -7.40 -21.53
N ASP A 59 -7.59 -7.37 -22.80
CA ASP A 59 -6.60 -6.39 -23.26
C ASP A 59 -7.19 -4.98 -23.30
N ALA A 60 -8.41 -4.83 -23.80
CA ALA A 60 -9.15 -3.56 -23.80
C ALA A 60 -9.43 -3.07 -22.38
N LEU A 61 -9.83 -3.95 -21.47
CA LEU A 61 -10.09 -3.61 -20.07
C LEU A 61 -8.81 -3.17 -19.34
N THR A 62 -7.70 -3.84 -19.59
CA THR A 62 -6.42 -3.53 -18.93
C THR A 62 -5.63 -2.41 -19.60
N LYS A 63 -5.99 -2.01 -20.82
CA LYS A 63 -5.31 -0.96 -21.59
C LYS A 63 -5.24 0.36 -20.84
N ILE A 64 -6.35 0.79 -20.25
CA ILE A 64 -6.43 2.03 -19.45
C ILE A 64 -5.51 1.91 -18.22
N SER A 65 -5.57 0.79 -17.53
CA SER A 65 -4.71 0.53 -16.36
C SER A 65 -3.22 0.55 -16.73
N ARG A 66 -2.85 -0.08 -17.84
CA ARG A 66 -1.46 -0.07 -18.34
C ARG A 66 -1.03 1.34 -18.74
N GLN A 67 -1.88 2.09 -19.40
CA GLN A 67 -1.58 3.47 -19.81
C GLN A 67 -1.41 4.40 -18.60
N LEU A 68 -2.27 4.25 -17.57
CA LEU A 68 -2.12 4.97 -16.31
C LEU A 68 -0.82 4.59 -15.60
N ASN A 69 -0.46 3.31 -15.58
CA ASN A 69 0.76 2.84 -14.95
C ASN A 69 2.02 3.41 -15.64
N VAL A 70 2.03 3.47 -16.97
CA VAL A 70 3.12 4.09 -17.73
C VAL A 70 3.18 5.61 -17.49
N SER A 71 2.03 6.29 -17.50
CA SER A 71 1.97 7.75 -17.34
C SER A 71 2.27 8.21 -15.92
N MET A 72 1.78 7.49 -14.91
CA MET A 72 1.89 7.86 -13.50
C MET A 72 3.01 7.12 -12.76
N GLY A 73 3.58 6.07 -13.35
CA GLY A 73 4.60 5.24 -12.69
C GLY A 73 5.81 6.03 -12.23
N ASN A 74 6.31 6.95 -13.06
CA ASN A 74 7.42 7.83 -12.69
C ASN A 74 7.05 8.78 -11.54
N MET A 75 5.81 9.31 -11.55
CA MET A 75 5.33 10.17 -10.48
C MET A 75 5.18 9.40 -9.16
N MET A 76 4.65 8.18 -9.20
CA MET A 76 4.57 7.29 -8.04
C MET A 76 5.94 6.89 -7.52
N GLY A 77 6.91 6.68 -8.43
CA GLY A 77 8.32 6.46 -8.06
C GLY A 77 8.92 7.63 -7.28
N MET A 78 8.64 8.86 -7.69
CA MET A 78 9.07 10.06 -6.95
C MET A 78 8.40 10.14 -5.58
N VAL A 79 7.09 9.92 -5.48
CA VAL A 79 6.37 9.90 -4.20
C VAL A 79 6.97 8.87 -3.25
N ASN A 80 7.25 7.66 -3.74
CA ASN A 80 7.92 6.62 -2.96
C ASN A 80 9.32 7.04 -2.48
N LEU A 81 10.11 7.66 -3.34
CA LEU A 81 11.43 8.18 -2.95
C LEU A 81 11.32 9.22 -1.83
N PHE A 82 10.41 10.18 -1.95
CA PHE A 82 10.16 11.17 -0.90
C PHE A 82 9.70 10.53 0.40
N ALA A 83 8.81 9.54 0.34
CA ALA A 83 8.34 8.82 1.52
C ALA A 83 9.50 8.11 2.25
N VAL A 84 10.38 7.43 1.52
CA VAL A 84 11.58 6.77 2.09
C VAL A 84 12.51 7.78 2.72
N VAL A 85 12.74 8.94 2.08
CA VAL A 85 13.60 10.02 2.62
C VAL A 85 13.02 10.58 3.91
N ILE A 86 11.71 10.88 3.94
CA ILE A 86 11.04 11.39 5.15
C ILE A 86 11.10 10.35 6.27
N TYR A 87 10.82 9.08 5.98
CA TYR A 87 10.92 7.97 6.94
C TYR A 87 12.34 7.88 7.53
N MET A 88 13.37 7.95 6.68
CA MET A 88 14.77 7.93 7.11
C MET A 88 15.09 9.10 8.04
N ILE A 89 14.65 10.32 7.71
CA ILE A 89 14.87 11.52 8.52
C ILE A 89 14.19 11.38 9.89
N LEU A 90 12.93 10.92 9.92
CA LEU A 90 12.16 10.76 11.16
C LEU A 90 12.81 9.74 12.09
N ILE A 91 13.21 8.57 11.58
CA ILE A 91 13.88 7.56 12.40
C ILE A 91 15.23 8.09 12.88
N TYR A 92 16.01 8.72 12.00
CA TYR A 92 17.29 9.32 12.40
C TYR A 92 17.13 10.37 13.50
N LEU A 93 16.13 11.24 13.40
CA LEU A 93 15.87 12.26 14.44
C LEU A 93 15.45 11.63 15.77
N LEU A 94 14.56 10.62 15.72
CA LEU A 94 14.14 9.88 16.90
C LEU A 94 15.34 9.22 17.59
N SER A 95 16.15 8.50 16.82
CA SER A 95 17.37 7.86 17.32
C SER A 95 18.37 8.86 17.88
N LYS A 96 18.51 10.00 17.21
CA LYS A 96 19.35 11.10 17.70
C LYS A 96 18.91 11.55 19.09
N ILE A 97 17.61 11.78 19.28
CA ILE A 97 17.06 12.21 20.57
C ILE A 97 17.28 11.13 21.64
N ILE A 98 17.08 9.85 21.30
CA ILE A 98 17.30 8.74 22.24
C ILE A 98 18.76 8.67 22.67
N ILE A 99 19.72 8.78 21.75
CA ILE A 99 21.15 8.74 22.04
C ILE A 99 21.55 9.96 22.89
N GLU A 100 21.07 11.16 22.56
CA GLU A 100 21.36 12.39 23.30
C GLU A 100 20.81 12.36 24.73
N LYS A 101 19.56 11.88 24.90
CA LYS A 101 18.99 11.68 26.24
C LYS A 101 19.75 10.65 27.07
N ASN A 102 20.34 9.65 26.45
CA ASN A 102 21.07 8.57 27.12
C ASN A 102 22.59 8.79 27.10
N ALA A 103 23.07 9.94 26.64
CA ALA A 103 24.51 10.20 26.47
C ALA A 103 25.31 10.02 27.78
N GLN A 104 24.76 10.45 28.93
CA GLN A 104 25.33 10.24 30.24
C GLN A 104 25.45 8.76 30.60
N SER A 105 24.40 7.96 30.41
CA SER A 105 24.42 6.52 30.64
C SER A 105 25.41 5.80 29.73
N ILE A 106 25.47 6.22 28.46
CA ILE A 106 26.42 5.68 27.47
C ILE A 106 27.86 6.01 27.90
N SER A 107 28.12 7.25 28.35
CA SER A 107 29.42 7.68 28.85
C SER A 107 29.83 6.91 30.10
N MET A 108 28.93 6.74 31.07
CA MET A 108 29.15 5.94 32.29
C MET A 108 29.53 4.49 31.95
N THR A 109 28.79 3.87 31.02
CA THR A 109 29.05 2.49 30.57
C THR A 109 30.42 2.36 29.89
N LYS A 110 30.86 3.41 29.16
CA LYS A 110 32.22 3.47 28.58
C LYS A 110 33.29 3.53 29.66
N ILE A 111 33.08 4.31 30.73
CA ILE A 111 34.01 4.42 31.87
C ILE A 111 34.13 3.06 32.59
N LEU A 112 33.05 2.31 32.68
CA LEU A 112 33.06 0.96 33.25
C LEU A 112 33.77 -0.10 32.39
N GLY A 113 34.31 0.32 31.22
CA GLY A 113 35.15 -0.53 30.38
C GLY A 113 34.42 -1.30 29.27
N TYR A 114 33.12 -1.03 29.05
CA TYR A 114 32.40 -1.63 27.93
C TYR A 114 32.87 -1.05 26.59
N THR A 115 32.97 -1.92 25.60
CA THR A 115 33.35 -1.52 24.24
C THR A 115 32.23 -0.76 23.52
N ASN A 116 32.60 0.08 22.57
CA ASN A 116 31.61 0.79 21.73
C ASN A 116 30.66 -0.17 20.99
N GLY A 117 31.13 -1.39 20.66
CA GLY A 117 30.31 -2.40 20.00
C GLY A 117 29.24 -2.98 20.91
N GLU A 118 29.57 -3.26 22.17
CA GLU A 118 28.61 -3.80 23.16
C GLU A 118 27.53 -2.78 23.47
N ILE A 119 27.93 -1.53 23.70
CA ILE A 119 26.99 -0.42 23.95
C ILE A 119 26.07 -0.20 22.74
N SER A 120 26.65 -0.10 21.54
CA SER A 120 25.86 0.07 20.33
C SER A 120 24.90 -1.08 20.08
N ARG A 121 25.33 -2.32 20.33
CA ARG A 121 24.47 -3.51 20.20
C ARG A 121 23.25 -3.43 21.10
N LEU A 122 23.41 -2.97 22.34
CA LEU A 122 22.30 -2.84 23.29
C LEU A 122 21.25 -1.83 22.80
N TYR A 123 21.70 -0.63 22.40
CA TYR A 123 20.78 0.44 21.95
C TYR A 123 20.16 0.12 20.58
N ILE A 124 20.96 -0.34 19.61
CA ILE A 124 20.47 -0.65 18.27
C ILE A 124 19.52 -1.86 18.31
N LEU A 125 19.81 -2.87 19.14
CA LEU A 125 18.94 -4.04 19.27
C LEU A 125 17.56 -3.65 19.81
N SER A 126 17.52 -2.82 20.86
CA SER A 126 16.27 -2.33 21.43
C SER A 126 15.45 -1.53 20.41
N THR A 127 16.09 -0.60 19.68
CA THR A 127 15.45 0.16 18.63
C THR A 127 14.98 -0.71 17.46
N SER A 128 15.81 -1.72 17.08
CA SER A 128 15.46 -2.68 16.02
C SER A 128 14.19 -3.46 16.34
N ILE A 129 14.07 -3.97 17.56
CA ILE A 129 12.87 -4.72 17.98
C ILE A 129 11.63 -3.86 17.88
N VAL A 130 11.70 -2.62 18.39
CA VAL A 130 10.57 -1.69 18.33
C VAL A 130 10.18 -1.38 16.89
N ILE A 131 11.15 -1.11 16.01
CA ILE A 131 10.88 -0.78 14.61
C ILE A 131 10.27 -1.97 13.86
N VAL A 132 10.78 -3.18 14.05
CA VAL A 132 10.21 -4.39 13.43
C VAL A 132 8.76 -4.60 13.90
N LEU A 133 8.50 -4.45 15.19
CA LEU A 133 7.14 -4.56 15.72
C LEU A 133 6.22 -3.46 15.16
N CYS A 134 6.69 -2.22 15.09
CA CYS A 134 5.93 -1.12 14.50
C CYS A 134 5.64 -1.35 13.01
N LEU A 135 6.61 -1.84 12.23
CA LEU A 135 6.41 -2.19 10.83
C LEU A 135 5.34 -3.29 10.67
N LEU A 136 5.39 -4.34 11.48
CA LEU A 136 4.39 -5.42 11.43
C LEU A 136 2.99 -4.95 11.80
N ILE A 137 2.87 -4.04 12.78
CA ILE A 137 1.58 -3.49 13.22
C ILE A 137 1.05 -2.46 12.21
N SER A 138 1.91 -1.69 11.56
CA SER A 138 1.50 -0.67 10.61
C SER A 138 0.83 -1.24 9.36
N LEU A 139 1.27 -2.41 8.86
CA LEU A 139 0.72 -3.01 7.65
C LEU A 139 -0.80 -3.26 7.71
N PRO A 140 -1.37 -3.94 8.73
CA PRO A 140 -2.82 -4.12 8.82
C PRO A 140 -3.57 -2.80 9.05
N ILE A 141 -2.98 -1.87 9.77
CA ILE A 141 -3.58 -0.53 9.99
C ILE A 141 -3.69 0.22 8.68
N GLU A 142 -2.62 0.23 7.89
CA GLU A 142 -2.58 0.88 6.58
C GLU A 142 -3.58 0.26 5.61
N THR A 143 -3.70 -1.07 5.58
CA THR A 143 -4.70 -1.77 4.78
C THR A 143 -6.11 -1.31 5.14
N THR A 144 -6.44 -1.27 6.43
CA THR A 144 -7.76 -0.81 6.89
C THR A 144 -8.04 0.63 6.51
N ILE A 145 -7.06 1.52 6.65
CA ILE A 145 -7.18 2.93 6.25
C ILE A 145 -7.40 3.02 4.73
N MET A 146 -6.65 2.26 3.94
CA MET A 146 -6.78 2.24 2.48
C MET A 146 -8.16 1.74 2.03
N GLU A 147 -8.67 0.68 2.65
CA GLU A 147 -10.02 0.16 2.37
C GLU A 147 -11.10 1.22 2.65
N VAL A 148 -11.01 1.90 3.79
CA VAL A 148 -11.98 2.97 4.14
C VAL A 148 -11.90 4.13 3.16
N LEU A 149 -10.69 4.63 2.86
CA LEU A 149 -10.49 5.74 1.92
C LEU A 149 -10.97 5.38 0.51
N PHE A 150 -10.63 4.18 0.04
CA PHE A 150 -11.04 3.70 -1.27
C PHE A 150 -12.56 3.57 -1.37
N ARG A 151 -13.20 3.02 -0.33
CA ARG A 151 -14.65 2.91 -0.24
C ARG A 151 -15.34 4.27 -0.32
N GLU A 152 -14.90 5.24 0.46
CA GLU A 152 -15.47 6.59 0.46
C GLU A 152 -15.29 7.28 -0.90
N MET A 153 -14.12 7.14 -1.50
CA MET A 153 -13.82 7.69 -2.83
C MET A 153 -14.71 7.04 -3.91
N MET A 154 -14.91 5.72 -3.87
CA MET A 154 -15.75 5.00 -4.83
C MET A 154 -17.22 5.41 -4.70
N LEU A 155 -17.76 5.51 -3.50
CA LEU A 155 -19.15 5.92 -3.27
C LEU A 155 -19.45 7.32 -3.80
N GLN A 156 -18.47 8.22 -3.86
CA GLN A 156 -18.62 9.57 -4.37
C GLN A 156 -18.42 9.68 -5.89
N SER A 157 -17.65 8.78 -6.48
CA SER A 157 -17.16 8.94 -7.86
C SER A 157 -17.82 7.99 -8.86
N ILE A 158 -18.33 6.84 -8.42
CA ILE A 158 -18.82 5.79 -9.32
C ILE A 158 -20.16 5.24 -8.81
N SER A 159 -21.11 5.07 -9.73
CA SER A 159 -22.37 4.37 -9.45
C SER A 159 -22.18 2.86 -9.52
N GLY A 160 -21.40 2.29 -8.59
CA GLY A 160 -21.09 0.87 -8.57
C GLY A 160 -20.11 0.54 -7.46
N TRP A 161 -19.74 -0.73 -7.35
CA TRP A 161 -18.78 -1.22 -6.37
C TRP A 161 -17.64 -1.98 -7.06
N ILE A 162 -16.42 -1.51 -6.83
CA ILE A 162 -15.21 -2.22 -7.23
C ILE A 162 -14.47 -2.60 -5.95
N ALA A 163 -14.21 -3.90 -5.75
CA ALA A 163 -13.45 -4.35 -4.59
C ALA A 163 -11.99 -3.91 -4.69
N LEU A 164 -11.46 -3.35 -3.61
CA LEU A 164 -10.02 -3.09 -3.50
C LEU A 164 -9.30 -4.42 -3.33
N TRP A 165 -8.40 -4.73 -4.24
CA TRP A 165 -7.49 -5.87 -4.11
C TRP A 165 -6.05 -5.36 -4.12
N ILE A 166 -5.31 -5.71 -3.08
CA ILE A 166 -3.89 -5.34 -2.94
C ILE A 166 -3.07 -6.63 -3.05
N ASP A 167 -2.13 -6.65 -3.98
CA ASP A 167 -1.23 -7.79 -4.14
C ASP A 167 -0.44 -8.02 -2.83
N PRO A 168 -0.48 -9.23 -2.24
CA PRO A 168 0.30 -9.57 -1.06
C PRO A 168 1.80 -9.28 -1.18
N MET A 169 2.35 -9.30 -2.40
CA MET A 169 3.75 -8.98 -2.66
C MET A 169 4.09 -7.52 -2.32
N ILE A 170 3.11 -6.61 -2.40
CA ILE A 170 3.30 -5.19 -2.03
C ILE A 170 3.64 -5.07 -0.54
N TYR A 171 2.97 -5.82 0.34
CA TYR A 171 3.27 -5.82 1.78
C TYR A 171 4.69 -6.31 2.08
N VAL A 172 5.15 -7.33 1.36
CA VAL A 172 6.53 -7.82 1.47
C VAL A 172 7.52 -6.75 1.02
N GLN A 173 7.25 -6.08 -0.10
CA GLN A 173 8.09 -4.99 -0.60
C GLN A 173 8.16 -3.82 0.40
N MET A 174 7.03 -3.40 0.96
CA MET A 174 6.96 -2.32 1.94
C MET A 174 7.77 -2.68 3.20
N PHE A 175 7.60 -3.89 3.70
CA PHE A 175 8.35 -4.39 4.86
C PHE A 175 9.86 -4.42 4.59
N VAL A 176 10.29 -4.92 3.44
CA VAL A 176 11.70 -4.98 3.04
C VAL A 176 12.28 -3.56 2.87
N ILE A 177 11.58 -2.66 2.21
CA ILE A 177 12.02 -1.25 2.07
C ILE A 177 12.16 -0.61 3.45
N GLY A 178 11.21 -0.83 4.35
CA GLY A 178 11.25 -0.33 5.71
C GLY A 178 12.48 -0.84 6.48
N LEU A 179 12.78 -2.15 6.40
CA LEU A 179 13.95 -2.75 7.04
C LEU A 179 15.27 -2.24 6.44
N VAL A 180 15.37 -2.17 5.12
CA VAL A 180 16.59 -1.67 4.45
C VAL A 180 16.85 -0.21 4.81
N THR A 181 15.82 0.63 4.81
CA THR A 181 15.92 2.02 5.21
C THR A 181 16.38 2.14 6.67
N TYR A 182 15.80 1.34 7.57
CA TYR A 182 16.24 1.30 8.95
C TYR A 182 17.70 0.82 9.11
N ALA A 183 18.13 -0.17 8.34
CA ALA A 183 19.52 -0.63 8.39
C ALA A 183 20.52 0.49 8.08
N VAL A 184 20.18 1.37 7.13
CA VAL A 184 21.00 2.58 6.83
C VAL A 184 21.04 3.50 8.04
N VAL A 185 19.91 3.75 8.70
CA VAL A 185 19.85 4.58 9.91
C VAL A 185 20.63 3.94 11.05
N ALA A 186 20.50 2.63 11.26
CA ALA A 186 21.26 1.91 12.30
C ALA A 186 22.78 2.06 12.15
N LEU A 187 23.29 2.11 10.91
CA LEU A 187 24.70 2.41 10.65
C LEU A 187 25.08 3.84 11.08
N LEU A 188 24.19 4.80 10.89
CA LEU A 188 24.40 6.18 11.34
C LEU A 188 24.34 6.28 12.87
N GLU A 189 23.42 5.57 13.52
CA GLU A 189 23.32 5.44 14.98
C GLU A 189 24.60 4.87 15.58
N TYR A 190 25.11 3.77 15.01
CA TYR A 190 26.37 3.16 15.44
C TYR A 190 27.52 4.17 15.44
N ARG A 191 27.64 4.97 14.35
CA ARG A 191 28.66 6.01 14.24
C ARG A 191 28.47 7.12 15.29
N LYS A 192 27.24 7.43 15.64
CA LYS A 192 26.91 8.47 16.62
C LYS A 192 27.21 8.02 18.05
N ILE A 193 26.83 6.80 18.45
CA ILE A 193 27.14 6.22 19.75
C ILE A 193 28.64 6.16 19.96
N ARG A 194 29.41 5.80 18.94
CA ARG A 194 30.88 5.77 19.00
C ARG A 194 31.48 7.15 19.31
N LYS A 195 30.85 8.24 18.83
CA LYS A 195 31.32 9.62 19.02
C LYS A 195 30.95 10.22 20.36
N VAL A 196 30.12 9.60 21.20
CA VAL A 196 29.78 10.08 22.54
C VAL A 196 31.05 10.08 23.40
N PRO A 197 31.52 11.25 23.94
CA PRO A 197 32.74 11.32 24.70
C PRO A 197 32.57 10.73 26.12
N MET A 198 33.63 10.17 26.67
CA MET A 198 33.63 9.60 28.03
C MET A 198 33.45 10.70 29.11
N GLY A 199 33.77 11.95 28.79
CA GLY A 199 33.63 13.05 29.73
C GLY A 199 32.22 13.59 29.94
N GLU A 200 31.23 13.15 29.16
CA GLU A 200 29.82 13.59 29.28
C GLU A 200 29.21 13.19 30.64
N ALA A 201 29.66 12.08 31.21
CA ALA A 201 29.21 11.60 32.53
C ALA A 201 29.68 12.53 33.69
N LEU A 202 30.75 13.27 33.48
CA LEU A 202 31.33 14.14 34.50
C LEU A 202 30.77 15.58 34.44
N LYS A 203 30.17 15.99 33.32
CA LYS A 203 29.70 17.35 33.09
C LYS A 203 28.50 17.77 33.95
N ASN A 204 27.73 16.82 34.50
CA ASN A 204 26.55 17.06 35.32
C ASN A 204 26.76 16.61 36.78
N ALA A 205 28.01 16.45 37.22
CA ALA A 205 28.35 16.15 38.62
C ALA A 205 28.72 17.40 39.41
N GLU A 206 28.67 18.58 38.79
CA GLU A 206 28.71 19.90 39.40
C GLU A 206 27.28 20.51 39.37
#